data_4a5f620ad372d6c945af3cb3d0edd585
#
_entry.id   4a5f620ad372d6c945af3cb3d0edd585
#
_cell.length_a   1.000
_cell.length_b   1.000
_cell.length_c   1.000
_cell.angle_alpha   90.00
_cell.angle_beta   90.00
_cell.angle_gamma   90.00
#
_symmetry.space_group_name_H-M   'P 1'
#
loop_
_entity.id
_entity.type
_entity.pdbx_description
1 polymer ?
#
loop_
_entity_poly.entity_id
_entity_poly.type
_entity_poly.pdbx_seq_one_letter_code
_entity_poly.pdbx_strand_id
1 'polypeptide(L)'
;MISDLLSELTGAEAACIVNNNAAAVMLMLATVAAEREVVVSRGELVEIGGAFRVPDVMRQAGCRLVEVGTTNRTHLRDYREAVNEQTGLLMKVHTSNYHIEGFTASVGEEDLVALGRELNIPVATDLGSGSLIDLQEYGLPAEPMPQNLIAAGVDLVTFSGDKLLGGPQAGIILGSREWIDKIQKHPLKRALRAGKLTLAALEATLRLYQQPDRLAYSLPTLRLLTRDADEMKTMAAQLLSPLRQYYGERFFVSAEPCLSQIGSGSLPVDRLPSYALTFAPKDGRGRTLEALAEGWRALPVPVIGRLQEGKLWLDLRCLEDEEALLEVLAL
;
A
#
# COMPACT_ATOMS: atom_id res chain seq x y z
N MET A 1 17.85 14.77 -8.64
CA MET A 1 16.50 14.77 -9.28
C MET A 1 15.49 14.01 -8.42
N ILE A 2 15.19 12.71 -8.62
CA ILE A 2 14.19 12.01 -7.79
C ILE A 2 14.64 11.86 -6.33
N SER A 3 15.91 11.53 -6.08
CA SER A 3 16.45 11.46 -4.72
C SER A 3 16.34 12.79 -3.99
N ASP A 4 16.66 13.90 -4.67
CA ASP A 4 16.59 15.24 -4.08
C ASP A 4 15.14 15.63 -3.75
N LEU A 5 14.21 15.28 -4.65
CA LEU A 5 12.78 15.50 -4.47
C LEU A 5 12.23 14.69 -3.29
N LEU A 6 12.62 13.42 -3.16
CA LEU A 6 12.28 12.60 -2.00
C LEU A 6 12.88 13.16 -0.72
N SER A 7 14.14 13.63 -0.74
CA SER A 7 14.78 14.28 0.42
C SER A 7 14.03 15.55 0.84
N GLU A 8 13.60 16.37 -0.13
CA GLU A 8 12.79 17.57 0.12
C GLU A 8 11.45 17.24 0.78
N LEU A 9 10.73 16.22 0.25
CA LEU A 9 9.41 15.83 0.73
C LEU A 9 9.43 15.07 2.06
N THR A 10 10.53 14.41 2.40
CA THR A 10 10.56 13.48 3.54
C THR A 10 11.55 13.87 4.64
N GLY A 11 12.45 14.80 4.38
CA GLY A 11 13.54 15.14 5.29
C GLY A 11 14.67 14.11 5.34
N ALA A 12 14.63 13.04 4.55
CA ALA A 12 15.72 12.06 4.47
C ALA A 12 16.97 12.67 3.80
N GLU A 13 18.16 12.27 4.25
CA GLU A 13 19.42 12.77 3.67
C GLU A 13 19.64 12.30 2.23
N ALA A 14 19.14 11.11 1.89
CA ALA A 14 19.26 10.52 0.56
C ALA A 14 18.17 9.45 0.32
N ALA A 15 17.99 9.08 -0.97
CA ALA A 15 17.06 8.05 -1.38
C ALA A 15 17.66 7.12 -2.46
N CYS A 16 17.21 5.88 -2.48
CA CYS A 16 17.49 4.91 -3.52
C CYS A 16 16.17 4.33 -4.06
N ILE A 17 16.04 4.24 -5.38
CA ILE A 17 14.86 3.70 -6.06
C ILE A 17 15.21 2.38 -6.73
N VAL A 18 14.36 1.38 -6.53
CA VAL A 18 14.41 0.06 -7.17
C VAL A 18 13.05 -0.29 -7.79
N ASN A 19 12.94 -1.47 -8.39
CA ASN A 19 11.77 -1.84 -9.19
C ASN A 19 10.48 -2.14 -8.39
N ASN A 20 10.58 -2.52 -7.11
CA ASN A 20 9.46 -2.69 -6.19
C ASN A 20 9.94 -2.73 -4.72
N ASN A 21 9.01 -2.71 -3.76
CA ASN A 21 9.37 -2.68 -2.34
C ASN A 21 10.01 -3.99 -1.84
N ALA A 22 9.64 -5.14 -2.37
CA ALA A 22 10.31 -6.41 -2.03
C ALA A 22 11.81 -6.38 -2.38
N ALA A 23 12.14 -5.79 -3.53
CA ALA A 23 13.52 -5.54 -3.94
C ALA A 23 14.22 -4.50 -3.06
N ALA A 24 13.49 -3.47 -2.59
CA ALA A 24 14.02 -2.49 -1.65
C ALA A 24 14.42 -3.14 -0.32
N VAL A 25 13.52 -3.93 0.27
CA VAL A 25 13.78 -4.67 1.51
C VAL A 25 14.94 -5.65 1.32
N MET A 26 14.96 -6.43 0.24
CA MET A 26 16.04 -7.37 -0.04
C MET A 26 17.41 -6.67 -0.16
N LEU A 27 17.46 -5.56 -0.92
CA LEU A 27 18.70 -4.81 -1.15
C LEU A 27 19.18 -4.14 0.15
N MET A 28 18.28 -3.57 0.94
CA MET A 28 18.58 -3.00 2.25
C MET A 28 19.18 -4.05 3.17
N LEU A 29 18.49 -5.18 3.34
CA LEU A 29 18.94 -6.28 4.19
C LEU A 29 20.29 -6.83 3.77
N ALA A 30 20.49 -7.11 2.47
CA ALA A 30 21.76 -7.60 1.93
C ALA A 30 22.92 -6.62 2.11
N THR A 31 22.62 -5.31 2.19
CA THR A 31 23.65 -4.29 2.41
C THR A 31 24.01 -4.11 3.88
N VAL A 32 22.98 -4.14 4.77
CA VAL A 32 23.14 -3.78 6.19
C VAL A 32 23.52 -4.98 7.06
N ALA A 33 22.95 -6.15 6.77
CA ALA A 33 22.94 -7.29 7.67
C ALA A 33 23.27 -8.65 7.01
N ALA A 34 23.93 -8.66 5.84
CA ALA A 34 24.38 -9.94 5.24
C ALA A 34 25.24 -10.73 6.24
N GLU A 35 24.97 -12.03 6.37
CA GLU A 35 25.61 -12.97 7.30
C GLU A 35 25.41 -12.62 8.81
N ARG A 36 24.62 -11.61 9.12
CA ARG A 36 24.31 -11.17 10.49
C ARG A 36 22.84 -11.43 10.86
N GLU A 37 22.54 -11.20 12.12
CA GLU A 37 21.19 -11.35 12.67
C GLU A 37 20.37 -10.08 12.48
N VAL A 38 19.10 -10.27 12.11
CA VAL A 38 18.08 -9.21 12.03
C VAL A 38 17.00 -9.55 13.06
N VAL A 39 16.84 -8.67 14.06
CA VAL A 39 15.87 -8.84 15.14
C VAL A 39 14.55 -8.19 14.72
N VAL A 40 13.46 -8.97 14.72
CA VAL A 40 12.11 -8.55 14.29
C VAL A 40 11.07 -9.06 15.26
N SER A 41 10.01 -8.28 15.51
CA SER A 41 8.85 -8.76 16.26
C SER A 41 8.13 -9.88 15.52
N ARG A 42 7.79 -10.96 16.23
CA ARG A 42 7.02 -12.09 15.66
C ARG A 42 5.67 -11.64 15.11
N GLY A 43 5.01 -10.66 15.75
CA GLY A 43 3.75 -10.09 15.29
C GLY A 43 3.86 -9.26 14.01
N GLU A 44 5.08 -8.97 13.54
CA GLU A 44 5.35 -8.17 12.34
C GLU A 44 5.86 -9.01 11.14
N LEU A 45 5.86 -10.34 11.26
CA LEU A 45 6.27 -11.24 10.17
C LEU A 45 5.15 -11.39 9.14
N VAL A 46 5.05 -10.43 8.26
CA VAL A 46 3.99 -10.31 7.27
C VAL A 46 4.21 -11.22 6.06
N GLU A 47 3.10 -11.76 5.52
CA GLU A 47 3.00 -12.28 4.16
C GLU A 47 2.13 -11.34 3.33
N ILE A 48 2.64 -10.89 2.18
CA ILE A 48 1.93 -10.03 1.23
C ILE A 48 1.68 -10.80 -0.07
N GLY A 49 0.69 -10.40 -0.85
CA GLY A 49 0.24 -11.07 -2.07
C GLY A 49 1.35 -11.62 -2.96
N GLY A 50 1.14 -12.83 -3.52
CA GLY A 50 2.12 -13.53 -4.33
C GLY A 50 3.20 -14.28 -3.53
N ALA A 51 2.92 -14.63 -2.27
CA ALA A 51 3.82 -15.38 -1.38
C ALA A 51 5.11 -14.62 -0.99
N PHE A 52 5.09 -13.28 -0.98
CA PHE A 52 6.15 -12.49 -0.37
C PHE A 52 6.09 -12.64 1.15
N ARG A 53 7.07 -13.29 1.73
CA ARG A 53 7.22 -13.47 3.18
C ARG A 53 8.49 -12.79 3.66
N VAL A 54 8.39 -11.95 4.66
CA VAL A 54 9.56 -11.26 5.24
C VAL A 54 10.67 -12.24 5.65
N PRO A 55 10.40 -13.39 6.32
CA PRO A 55 11.43 -14.37 6.65
C PRO A 55 12.15 -14.94 5.43
N ASP A 56 11.44 -15.18 4.33
CA ASP A 56 12.04 -15.74 3.11
C ASP A 56 12.94 -14.71 2.41
N VAL A 57 12.51 -13.44 2.39
CA VAL A 57 13.33 -12.35 1.84
C VAL A 57 14.60 -12.14 2.66
N MET A 58 14.51 -12.19 4.01
CA MET A 58 15.67 -12.11 4.89
C MET A 58 16.68 -13.23 4.60
N ARG A 59 16.18 -14.46 4.47
CA ARG A 59 17.04 -15.62 4.13
C ARG A 59 17.72 -15.44 2.76
N GLN A 60 16.99 -14.97 1.75
CA GLN A 60 17.53 -14.70 0.42
C GLN A 60 18.54 -13.54 0.40
N ALA A 61 18.38 -12.59 1.30
CA ALA A 61 19.35 -11.50 1.51
C ALA A 61 20.61 -11.94 2.27
N GLY A 62 20.67 -13.21 2.71
CA GLY A 62 21.79 -13.76 3.48
C GLY A 62 21.74 -13.42 4.97
N CYS A 63 20.61 -12.94 5.49
CA CYS A 63 20.44 -12.61 6.91
C CYS A 63 19.94 -13.81 7.72
N ARG A 64 20.19 -13.77 9.03
CA ARG A 64 19.61 -14.68 10.00
C ARG A 64 18.49 -13.97 10.76
N LEU A 65 17.27 -14.46 10.63
CA LEU A 65 16.12 -13.93 11.36
C LEU A 65 16.18 -14.33 12.84
N VAL A 66 16.02 -13.34 13.73
CA VAL A 66 15.80 -13.51 15.16
C VAL A 66 14.44 -12.94 15.52
N GLU A 67 13.50 -13.82 15.81
CA GLU A 67 12.13 -13.42 16.19
C GLU A 67 12.06 -13.11 17.68
N VAL A 68 11.43 -11.98 18.05
CA VAL A 68 11.23 -11.57 19.44
C VAL A 68 9.77 -11.38 19.78
N GLY A 69 9.45 -11.52 21.08
CA GLY A 69 8.09 -11.41 21.57
C GLY A 69 7.17 -12.56 21.13
N THR A 70 5.88 -12.27 21.06
CA THR A 70 4.82 -13.19 20.64
C THR A 70 3.99 -12.58 19.51
N THR A 71 3.02 -13.31 18.97
CA THR A 71 2.17 -12.84 17.86
C THR A 71 1.48 -11.51 18.17
N ASN A 72 1.01 -11.32 19.41
CA ASN A 72 0.23 -10.14 19.81
C ASN A 72 0.94 -9.21 20.78
N ARG A 73 2.10 -9.60 21.33
CA ARG A 73 2.81 -8.76 22.29
C ARG A 73 4.33 -8.86 22.13
N THR A 74 4.93 -7.70 21.92
CA THR A 74 6.39 -7.51 21.91
C THR A 74 6.74 -6.28 22.74
N HIS A 75 7.74 -6.40 23.58
CA HIS A 75 8.23 -5.34 24.46
C HIS A 75 9.68 -4.98 24.13
N LEU A 76 10.11 -3.79 24.46
CA LEU A 76 11.49 -3.32 24.21
C LEU A 76 12.55 -4.24 24.83
N ARG A 77 12.25 -4.84 26.00
CA ARG A 77 13.13 -5.83 26.65
C ARG A 77 13.38 -7.05 25.76
N ASP A 78 12.39 -7.48 24.98
CA ASP A 78 12.51 -8.66 24.11
C ASP A 78 13.55 -8.42 23.00
N TYR A 79 13.58 -7.20 22.44
CA TYR A 79 14.63 -6.77 21.52
C TYR A 79 15.99 -6.70 22.22
N ARG A 80 16.06 -6.06 23.41
CA ARG A 80 17.30 -5.89 24.17
C ARG A 80 17.96 -7.23 24.54
N GLU A 81 17.16 -8.21 24.98
CA GLU A 81 17.64 -9.54 25.38
C GLU A 81 18.10 -10.39 24.20
N ALA A 82 17.58 -10.14 22.98
CA ALA A 82 17.96 -10.85 21.78
C ALA A 82 19.25 -10.34 21.13
N VAL A 83 19.64 -9.09 21.42
CA VAL A 83 20.84 -8.47 20.81
C VAL A 83 22.11 -9.12 21.32
N ASN A 84 23.02 -9.41 20.38
CA ASN A 84 24.34 -9.95 20.63
C ASN A 84 25.34 -9.46 19.57
N GLU A 85 26.60 -9.90 19.62
CA GLU A 85 27.68 -9.50 18.70
C GLU A 85 27.38 -9.80 17.22
N GLN A 86 26.48 -10.76 16.94
CA GLN A 86 26.05 -11.12 15.58
C GLN A 86 24.92 -10.23 15.07
N THR A 87 24.27 -9.43 15.93
CA THR A 87 23.14 -8.59 15.52
C THR A 87 23.63 -7.47 14.60
N GLY A 88 23.02 -7.36 13.42
CA GLY A 88 23.35 -6.37 12.41
C GLY A 88 22.27 -5.32 12.21
N LEU A 89 21.01 -5.61 12.60
CA LEU A 89 19.88 -4.72 12.36
C LEU A 89 18.75 -4.98 13.37
N LEU A 90 18.13 -3.92 13.87
CA LEU A 90 16.80 -3.98 14.48
C LEU A 90 15.78 -3.52 13.44
N MET A 91 14.79 -4.36 13.16
CA MET A 91 13.85 -4.07 12.08
C MET A 91 12.41 -4.09 12.58
N LYS A 92 11.64 -3.12 12.10
CA LYS A 92 10.17 -3.12 12.18
C LYS A 92 9.56 -3.36 10.81
N VAL A 93 8.42 -4.04 10.80
CA VAL A 93 7.60 -4.20 9.60
C VAL A 93 6.18 -3.77 9.93
N HIS A 94 5.72 -2.75 9.24
CA HIS A 94 4.35 -2.27 9.41
C HIS A 94 3.35 -3.30 8.85
N THR A 95 2.34 -3.66 9.67
CA THR A 95 1.33 -4.66 9.33
C THR A 95 0.25 -4.06 8.43
N SER A 96 0.65 -3.57 7.24
CA SER A 96 -0.19 -2.81 6.33
C SER A 96 -1.39 -3.59 5.77
N ASN A 97 -1.38 -4.93 5.83
CA ASN A 97 -2.39 -5.79 5.22
C ASN A 97 -3.15 -6.70 6.21
N TYR A 98 -2.90 -6.57 7.51
CA TYR A 98 -3.65 -7.23 8.58
C TYR A 98 -3.64 -6.40 9.86
N HIS A 99 -4.57 -6.69 10.76
CA HIS A 99 -4.69 -6.02 12.05
C HIS A 99 -4.80 -7.05 13.19
N ILE A 100 -4.10 -6.79 14.31
CA ILE A 100 -4.19 -7.61 15.53
C ILE A 100 -4.88 -6.78 16.60
N GLU A 101 -6.04 -7.25 17.06
CA GLU A 101 -6.84 -6.59 18.08
C GLU A 101 -6.83 -7.34 19.42
N GLY A 102 -7.22 -6.64 20.48
CA GLY A 102 -7.40 -7.20 21.82
C GLY A 102 -6.21 -6.89 22.74
N PHE A 103 -5.70 -7.89 23.44
CA PHE A 103 -4.60 -7.72 24.39
C PHE A 103 -3.25 -7.70 23.66
N THR A 104 -2.92 -6.53 23.11
CA THR A 104 -1.73 -6.32 22.27
C THR A 104 -0.70 -5.39 22.90
N ALA A 105 0.55 -5.49 22.49
CA ALA A 105 1.61 -4.53 22.75
C ALA A 105 2.63 -4.56 21.60
N SER A 106 3.06 -3.39 21.13
CA SER A 106 4.13 -3.23 20.13
C SER A 106 5.16 -2.21 20.61
N VAL A 107 6.37 -2.29 20.07
CA VAL A 107 7.44 -1.32 20.35
C VAL A 107 7.34 -0.20 19.34
N GLY A 108 7.34 1.05 19.79
CA GLY A 108 7.38 2.23 18.94
C GLY A 108 8.74 2.40 18.28
N GLU A 109 8.77 3.14 17.17
CA GLU A 109 10.02 3.44 16.44
C GLU A 109 10.99 4.26 17.30
N GLU A 110 10.51 5.24 18.05
CA GLU A 110 11.34 6.08 18.92
C GLU A 110 12.07 5.25 19.98
N ASP A 111 11.37 4.30 20.63
CA ASP A 111 11.95 3.39 21.61
C ASP A 111 13.00 2.48 20.98
N LEU A 112 12.71 1.96 19.78
CA LEU A 112 13.62 1.07 19.07
C LEU A 112 14.86 1.83 18.57
N VAL A 113 14.71 3.07 18.11
CA VAL A 113 15.80 3.96 17.72
C VAL A 113 16.67 4.30 18.93
N ALA A 114 16.07 4.58 20.09
CA ALA A 114 16.83 4.83 21.33
C ALA A 114 17.67 3.59 21.73
N LEU A 115 17.10 2.40 21.63
CA LEU A 115 17.81 1.14 21.87
C LEU A 115 18.94 0.91 20.84
N GLY A 116 18.66 1.15 19.55
CA GLY A 116 19.64 1.01 18.47
C GLY A 116 20.86 1.94 18.67
N ARG A 117 20.61 3.18 19.06
CA ARG A 117 21.69 4.14 19.41
C ARG A 117 22.50 3.71 20.61
N GLU A 118 21.85 3.24 21.68
CA GLU A 118 22.51 2.71 22.88
C GLU A 118 23.45 1.55 22.55
N LEU A 119 23.01 0.65 21.67
CA LEU A 119 23.73 -0.57 21.31
C LEU A 119 24.58 -0.43 20.02
N ASN A 120 24.57 0.73 19.39
CA ASN A 120 25.25 1.02 18.11
C ASN A 120 24.83 0.04 17.00
N ILE A 121 23.52 -0.23 16.89
CA ILE A 121 22.90 -1.08 15.87
C ILE A 121 21.91 -0.24 15.07
N PRO A 122 21.96 -0.26 13.72
CA PRO A 122 21.03 0.48 12.89
C PRO A 122 19.59 -0.03 13.06
N VAL A 123 18.63 0.87 12.83
CA VAL A 123 17.21 0.59 12.86
C VAL A 123 16.59 0.82 11.48
N ALA A 124 15.81 -0.13 11.00
CA ALA A 124 15.06 0.01 9.75
C ALA A 124 13.58 -0.27 9.95
N THR A 125 12.75 0.42 9.18
CA THR A 125 11.30 0.17 9.12
C THR A 125 10.84 -0.06 7.68
N ASP A 126 10.17 -1.19 7.44
CA ASP A 126 9.43 -1.43 6.21
C ASP A 126 7.97 -1.01 6.41
N LEU A 127 7.55 0.07 5.74
CA LEU A 127 6.18 0.57 5.79
C LEU A 127 5.24 -0.18 4.84
N GLY A 128 5.75 -0.78 3.80
CA GLY A 128 4.93 -1.40 2.78
C GLY A 128 4.10 -0.41 1.95
N SER A 129 3.14 0.30 2.56
CA SER A 129 2.23 1.21 1.87
C SER A 129 2.80 2.60 1.58
N GLY A 130 3.36 3.28 2.58
CA GLY A 130 4.00 4.60 2.48
C GLY A 130 3.10 5.73 1.96
N SER A 131 2.62 6.60 2.86
CA SER A 131 1.95 7.85 2.51
C SER A 131 2.87 9.04 2.78
N LEU A 132 2.95 10.02 1.87
CA LEU A 132 3.70 11.27 2.08
C LEU A 132 2.85 12.42 2.62
N ILE A 133 1.58 12.15 2.97
CA ILE A 133 0.65 13.11 3.54
C ILE A 133 -0.07 12.49 4.74
N ASP A 134 -0.52 13.32 5.66
CA ASP A 134 -1.45 12.89 6.70
C ASP A 134 -2.83 12.65 6.07
N LEU A 135 -3.19 11.38 5.94
CA LEU A 135 -4.48 10.99 5.36
C LEU A 135 -5.68 11.45 6.22
N GLN A 136 -5.48 11.70 7.51
CA GLN A 136 -6.54 12.20 8.40
C GLN A 136 -7.00 13.61 8.03
N GLU A 137 -6.13 14.45 7.44
CA GLU A 137 -6.50 15.77 6.93
C GLU A 137 -7.52 15.68 5.78
N TYR A 138 -7.63 14.51 5.14
CA TYR A 138 -8.57 14.21 4.06
C TYR A 138 -9.73 13.32 4.51
N GLY A 139 -9.92 13.13 5.83
CA GLY A 139 -10.99 12.29 6.37
C GLY A 139 -10.78 10.78 6.19
N LEU A 140 -9.55 10.37 5.88
CA LEU A 140 -9.15 8.97 5.71
C LEU A 140 -8.50 8.43 6.99
N PRO A 141 -8.40 7.10 7.17
CA PRO A 141 -7.68 6.51 8.30
C PRO A 141 -6.21 6.93 8.36
N ALA A 142 -5.66 6.97 9.59
CA ALA A 142 -4.25 7.28 9.81
C ALA A 142 -3.34 6.18 9.23
N GLU A 143 -2.23 6.59 8.63
CA GLU A 143 -1.16 5.71 8.18
C GLU A 143 0.21 6.29 8.56
N PRO A 144 1.18 5.45 8.91
CA PRO A 144 2.52 5.94 9.20
C PRO A 144 3.15 6.64 7.99
N MET A 145 3.73 7.80 8.23
CA MET A 145 4.44 8.56 7.19
C MET A 145 5.95 8.38 7.27
N PRO A 146 6.65 8.19 6.14
CA PRO A 146 8.11 8.09 6.12
C PRO A 146 8.81 9.27 6.81
N GLN A 147 8.27 10.50 6.68
CA GLN A 147 8.80 11.71 7.30
C GLN A 147 8.89 11.59 8.82
N ASN A 148 7.85 11.03 9.45
CA ASN A 148 7.80 10.89 10.90
C ASN A 148 8.86 9.89 11.38
N LEU A 149 9.09 8.81 10.63
CA LEU A 149 10.11 7.81 10.95
C LEU A 149 11.52 8.36 10.79
N ILE A 150 11.78 9.13 9.73
CA ILE A 150 13.05 9.81 9.51
C ILE A 150 13.30 10.83 10.63
N ALA A 151 12.28 11.61 11.01
CA ALA A 151 12.37 12.57 12.11
C ALA A 151 12.59 11.90 13.47
N ALA A 152 12.01 10.71 13.70
CA ALA A 152 12.28 9.89 14.89
C ALA A 152 13.70 9.30 14.91
N GLY A 153 14.41 9.34 13.78
CA GLY A 153 15.81 8.89 13.66
C GLY A 153 15.96 7.45 13.20
N VAL A 154 14.97 6.88 12.53
CA VAL A 154 15.11 5.59 11.84
C VAL A 154 16.16 5.71 10.74
N ASP A 155 17.13 4.80 10.68
CA ASP A 155 18.26 4.87 9.76
C ASP A 155 17.86 4.61 8.32
N LEU A 156 16.91 3.69 8.11
CA LEU A 156 16.40 3.28 6.79
C LEU A 156 14.90 3.01 6.82
N VAL A 157 14.18 3.55 5.85
CA VAL A 157 12.75 3.35 5.66
C VAL A 157 12.49 2.85 4.26
N THR A 158 11.68 1.79 4.09
CA THR A 158 11.29 1.26 2.78
C THR A 158 9.78 1.32 2.57
N PHE A 159 9.33 1.59 1.35
CA PHE A 159 7.91 1.58 0.98
C PHE A 159 7.68 1.47 -0.52
N SER A 160 6.43 1.17 -0.89
CA SER A 160 5.98 1.01 -2.28
C SER A 160 5.57 2.35 -2.90
N GLY A 161 5.87 2.53 -4.20
CA GLY A 161 5.43 3.69 -4.96
C GLY A 161 4.00 3.60 -5.49
N ASP A 162 3.46 2.41 -5.65
CA ASP A 162 2.19 2.10 -6.32
C ASP A 162 1.01 1.81 -5.37
N LYS A 163 1.16 2.14 -4.09
CA LYS A 163 0.09 2.06 -3.10
C LYS A 163 -0.41 3.46 -2.75
N LEU A 164 -0.39 3.86 -1.49
CA LEU A 164 -0.91 5.16 -1.03
C LEU A 164 -0.17 6.37 -1.62
N LEU A 165 1.10 6.20 -2.02
CA LEU A 165 1.81 7.23 -2.78
C LEU A 165 1.13 7.57 -4.11
N GLY A 166 0.39 6.63 -4.72
CA GLY A 166 -0.34 6.84 -5.97
C GLY A 166 0.53 6.95 -7.23
N GLY A 167 1.77 6.48 -7.16
CA GLY A 167 2.74 6.47 -8.25
C GLY A 167 2.82 5.13 -8.99
N PRO A 168 3.86 4.93 -9.80
CA PRO A 168 4.15 3.67 -10.47
C PRO A 168 4.72 2.66 -9.48
N GLN A 169 4.68 1.37 -9.87
CA GLN A 169 5.38 0.34 -9.12
C GLN A 169 6.87 0.67 -9.00
N ALA A 170 7.30 0.92 -7.78
CA ALA A 170 8.68 1.18 -7.39
C ALA A 170 8.87 0.81 -5.92
N GLY A 171 10.10 0.48 -5.56
CA GLY A 171 10.55 0.41 -4.18
C GLY A 171 11.38 1.64 -3.86
N ILE A 172 11.07 2.30 -2.77
CA ILE A 172 11.76 3.49 -2.31
C ILE A 172 12.48 3.15 -1.01
N ILE A 173 13.76 3.50 -0.92
CA ILE A 173 14.58 3.38 0.29
C ILE A 173 15.01 4.79 0.65
N LEU A 174 14.61 5.27 1.81
CA LEU A 174 15.03 6.54 2.40
C LEU A 174 16.00 6.27 3.55
N GLY A 175 16.89 7.21 3.81
CA GLY A 175 17.74 7.10 5.00
C GLY A 175 18.92 8.05 5.01
N SER A 176 19.87 7.75 5.91
CA SER A 176 21.13 8.51 5.97
C SER A 176 21.95 8.30 4.69
N ARG A 177 22.69 9.34 4.32
CA ARG A 177 23.57 9.32 3.14
C ARG A 177 24.57 8.17 3.21
N GLU A 178 25.10 7.89 4.39
CA GLU A 178 26.04 6.79 4.58
C GLU A 178 25.46 5.44 4.14
N TRP A 179 24.25 5.11 4.59
CA TRP A 179 23.60 3.85 4.24
C TRP A 179 23.15 3.81 2.78
N ILE A 180 22.59 4.90 2.28
CA ILE A 180 22.15 4.97 0.88
C ILE A 180 23.34 4.86 -0.08
N ASP A 181 24.49 5.43 0.23
CA ASP A 181 25.71 5.30 -0.59
C ASP A 181 26.23 3.84 -0.62
N LYS A 182 26.14 3.12 0.50
CA LYS A 182 26.46 1.68 0.54
C LYS A 182 25.47 0.87 -0.32
N ILE A 183 24.18 1.14 -0.20
CA ILE A 183 23.09 0.51 -0.98
C ILE A 183 23.29 0.78 -2.48
N GLN A 184 23.63 1.99 -2.89
CA GLN A 184 23.87 2.35 -4.30
C GLN A 184 25.07 1.60 -4.91
N LYS A 185 26.08 1.26 -4.10
CA LYS A 185 27.26 0.53 -4.53
C LYS A 185 27.10 -0.98 -4.51
N HIS A 186 26.02 -1.49 -3.89
CA HIS A 186 25.80 -2.93 -3.77
C HIS A 186 25.54 -3.57 -5.15
N PRO A 187 26.14 -4.74 -5.49
CA PRO A 187 25.98 -5.37 -6.80
C PRO A 187 24.53 -5.65 -7.20
N LEU A 188 23.66 -6.03 -6.25
CA LEU A 188 22.23 -6.26 -6.49
C LEU A 188 21.49 -5.01 -7.00
N LYS A 189 21.99 -3.80 -6.69
CA LYS A 189 21.35 -2.55 -7.16
C LYS A 189 21.23 -2.50 -8.68
N ARG A 190 22.22 -3.06 -9.40
CA ARG A 190 22.20 -3.12 -10.87
C ARG A 190 21.09 -4.03 -11.38
N ALA A 191 20.87 -5.17 -10.72
CA ALA A 191 19.82 -6.13 -11.08
C ALA A 191 18.42 -5.62 -10.74
N LEU A 192 18.28 -4.87 -9.63
CA LEU A 192 17.00 -4.41 -9.08
C LEU A 192 16.63 -2.99 -9.52
N ARG A 193 17.35 -2.37 -10.43
CA ARG A 193 17.11 -0.99 -10.86
C ARG A 193 15.75 -0.79 -11.51
N ALA A 194 15.08 0.33 -11.19
CA ALA A 194 13.89 0.78 -11.89
C ALA A 194 14.20 1.20 -13.34
N GLY A 195 13.24 1.01 -14.23
CA GLY A 195 13.31 1.46 -15.63
C GLY A 195 13.12 2.97 -15.77
N LYS A 196 13.51 3.53 -16.92
CA LYS A 196 13.41 4.97 -17.17
C LYS A 196 11.96 5.49 -17.14
N LEU A 197 10.99 4.69 -17.63
CA LEU A 197 9.58 5.06 -17.62
C LEU A 197 9.05 5.11 -16.20
N THR A 198 9.39 4.12 -15.37
CA THR A 198 9.05 4.11 -13.94
C THR A 198 9.61 5.33 -13.23
N LEU A 199 10.89 5.66 -13.48
CA LEU A 199 11.50 6.86 -12.86
C LEU A 199 10.81 8.14 -13.31
N ALA A 200 10.50 8.30 -14.60
CA ALA A 200 9.79 9.48 -15.10
C ALA A 200 8.39 9.62 -14.51
N ALA A 201 7.63 8.52 -14.43
CA ALA A 201 6.31 8.51 -13.81
C ALA A 201 6.38 8.80 -12.29
N LEU A 202 7.35 8.21 -11.58
CA LEU A 202 7.56 8.49 -10.17
C LEU A 202 7.92 9.97 -9.92
N GLU A 203 8.80 10.55 -10.74
CA GLU A 203 9.13 11.97 -10.65
C GLU A 203 7.89 12.84 -10.87
N ALA A 204 7.07 12.54 -11.89
CA ALA A 204 5.85 13.27 -12.14
C ALA A 204 4.87 13.19 -10.96
N THR A 205 4.71 12.00 -10.36
CA THR A 205 3.89 11.81 -9.16
C THR A 205 4.42 12.63 -7.98
N LEU A 206 5.71 12.55 -7.67
CA LEU A 206 6.31 13.27 -6.54
C LEU A 206 6.20 14.80 -6.70
N ARG A 207 6.24 15.32 -7.93
CA ARG A 207 6.02 16.75 -8.19
C ARG A 207 4.62 17.23 -7.83
N LEU A 208 3.59 16.36 -7.85
CA LEU A 208 2.25 16.72 -7.39
C LEU A 208 2.25 17.05 -5.90
N TYR A 209 3.06 16.35 -5.11
CA TYR A 209 3.20 16.60 -3.66
C TYR A 209 3.82 17.94 -3.30
N GLN A 210 4.50 18.61 -4.23
CA GLN A 210 4.99 20.00 -4.05
C GLN A 210 3.84 21.03 -4.11
N GLN A 211 2.61 20.61 -4.43
CA GLN A 211 1.42 21.46 -4.51
C GLN A 211 0.30 20.90 -3.63
N PRO A 212 0.42 20.93 -2.30
CA PRO A 212 -0.51 20.28 -1.38
C PRO A 212 -1.95 20.75 -1.55
N ASP A 213 -2.20 22.03 -1.80
CA ASP A 213 -3.54 22.60 -2.00
C ASP A 213 -4.30 22.00 -3.21
N ARG A 214 -3.59 21.42 -4.15
CA ARG A 214 -4.17 20.82 -5.36
C ARG A 214 -4.05 19.29 -5.39
N LEU A 215 -3.41 18.71 -4.40
CA LEU A 215 -3.03 17.29 -4.41
C LEU A 215 -4.26 16.38 -4.51
N ALA A 216 -5.29 16.63 -3.72
CA ALA A 216 -6.52 15.83 -3.73
C ALA A 216 -7.22 15.84 -5.09
N TYR A 217 -7.05 16.89 -5.88
CA TYR A 217 -7.57 16.96 -7.24
C TYR A 217 -6.63 16.31 -8.27
N SER A 218 -5.33 16.56 -8.14
CA SER A 218 -4.33 16.20 -9.16
C SER A 218 -3.83 14.77 -9.06
N LEU A 219 -3.83 14.17 -7.85
CA LEU A 219 -3.39 12.79 -7.62
C LEU A 219 -4.59 11.83 -7.73
N PRO A 220 -4.68 11.00 -8.79
CA PRO A 220 -5.86 10.16 -9.02
C PRO A 220 -6.23 9.27 -7.84
N THR A 221 -5.23 8.65 -7.17
CA THR A 221 -5.47 7.79 -5.99
C THR A 221 -6.16 8.58 -4.88
N LEU A 222 -5.63 9.74 -4.51
CA LEU A 222 -6.22 10.57 -3.45
C LEU A 222 -7.59 11.11 -3.85
N ARG A 223 -7.74 11.59 -5.10
CA ARG A 223 -9.01 12.06 -5.64
C ARG A 223 -10.11 11.02 -5.52
N LEU A 224 -9.82 9.77 -5.89
CA LEU A 224 -10.80 8.68 -5.81
C LEU A 224 -11.09 8.25 -4.37
N LEU A 225 -10.09 8.27 -3.48
CA LEU A 225 -10.29 7.92 -2.07
C LEU A 225 -11.14 8.96 -1.33
N THR A 226 -11.02 10.24 -1.69
CA THR A 226 -11.71 11.35 -1.02
C THR A 226 -13.09 11.69 -1.61
N ARG A 227 -13.57 10.94 -2.62
CA ARG A 227 -14.91 11.15 -3.20
C ARG A 227 -16.01 10.98 -2.17
N ASP A 228 -16.98 11.89 -2.21
CA ASP A 228 -18.14 11.86 -1.33
C ASP A 228 -19.13 10.74 -1.74
N ALA A 229 -19.65 10.02 -0.76
CA ALA A 229 -20.66 9.00 -0.97
C ALA A 229 -21.97 9.54 -1.56
N ASP A 230 -22.35 10.78 -1.25
CA ASP A 230 -23.55 11.41 -1.80
C ASP A 230 -23.41 11.77 -3.29
N GLU A 231 -22.19 12.09 -3.75
CA GLU A 231 -21.89 12.23 -5.18
C GLU A 231 -22.15 10.91 -5.91
N MET A 232 -21.59 9.81 -5.41
CA MET A 232 -21.78 8.49 -5.98
C MET A 232 -23.23 8.00 -5.91
N LYS A 233 -23.97 8.38 -4.87
CA LYS A 233 -25.41 8.12 -4.75
C LYS A 233 -26.22 8.84 -5.84
N THR A 234 -25.88 10.09 -6.12
CA THR A 234 -26.50 10.89 -7.18
C THR A 234 -26.23 10.26 -8.55
N MET A 235 -24.96 9.89 -8.81
CA MET A 235 -24.54 9.17 -10.01
C MET A 235 -25.30 7.83 -10.18
N ALA A 236 -25.41 7.04 -9.10
CA ALA A 236 -26.16 5.80 -9.12
C ALA A 236 -27.64 6.00 -9.52
N ALA A 237 -28.28 7.06 -9.02
CA ALA A 237 -29.65 7.38 -9.36
C ALA A 237 -29.84 7.75 -10.84
N GLN A 238 -28.87 8.48 -11.42
CA GLN A 238 -28.89 8.86 -12.83
C GLN A 238 -28.71 7.63 -13.75
N LEU A 239 -27.79 6.76 -13.44
CA LEU A 239 -27.47 5.53 -14.17
C LEU A 239 -28.57 4.45 -14.07
N LEU A 240 -29.39 4.49 -13.00
CA LEU A 240 -30.34 3.44 -12.69
C LEU A 240 -31.44 3.29 -13.78
N SER A 241 -31.93 4.40 -14.34
CA SER A 241 -33.00 4.38 -15.33
C SER A 241 -32.60 3.68 -16.65
N PRO A 242 -31.54 4.07 -17.34
CA PRO A 242 -31.10 3.39 -18.57
C PRO A 242 -30.71 1.93 -18.31
N LEU A 243 -30.07 1.62 -17.20
CA LEU A 243 -29.69 0.24 -16.86
C LEU A 243 -30.90 -0.64 -16.58
N ARG A 244 -31.95 -0.13 -15.93
CA ARG A 244 -33.22 -0.84 -15.74
C ARG A 244 -33.95 -1.08 -17.06
N GLN A 245 -33.93 -0.13 -17.96
CA GLN A 245 -34.57 -0.25 -19.27
C GLN A 245 -33.94 -1.41 -20.06
N TYR A 246 -32.64 -1.57 -20.02
CA TYR A 246 -31.92 -2.55 -20.83
C TYR A 246 -31.83 -3.93 -20.15
N TYR A 247 -31.43 -3.94 -18.87
CA TYR A 247 -31.20 -5.20 -18.13
C TYR A 247 -32.40 -5.69 -17.32
N GLY A 248 -33.43 -4.85 -17.16
CA GLY A 248 -34.55 -5.10 -16.26
C GLY A 248 -35.44 -6.30 -16.61
N GLU A 249 -35.40 -6.82 -17.82
CA GLU A 249 -36.07 -8.07 -18.16
C GLU A 249 -35.44 -9.28 -17.46
N ARG A 250 -34.11 -9.31 -17.35
CA ARG A 250 -33.35 -10.45 -16.84
C ARG A 250 -32.86 -10.25 -15.40
N PHE A 251 -32.68 -8.99 -14.98
CA PHE A 251 -32.10 -8.65 -13.68
C PHE A 251 -32.96 -7.67 -12.89
N PHE A 252 -32.94 -7.79 -11.57
CA PHE A 252 -33.31 -6.70 -10.68
C PHE A 252 -32.12 -5.76 -10.57
N VAL A 253 -32.28 -4.54 -11.09
CA VAL A 253 -31.22 -3.50 -11.05
C VAL A 253 -31.57 -2.51 -9.97
N SER A 254 -30.62 -2.31 -9.03
CA SER A 254 -30.79 -1.42 -7.88
C SER A 254 -29.53 -0.56 -7.65
N ALA A 255 -29.74 0.55 -6.96
CA ALA A 255 -28.64 1.36 -6.40
C ALA A 255 -28.61 1.10 -4.89
N GLU A 256 -27.47 0.66 -4.37
CA GLU A 256 -27.32 0.25 -2.98
C GLU A 256 -26.08 0.88 -2.35
N PRO A 257 -26.14 1.28 -1.07
CA PRO A 257 -24.95 1.71 -0.35
C PRO A 257 -23.98 0.53 -0.22
N CYS A 258 -22.71 0.80 -0.32
CA CYS A 258 -21.66 -0.20 -0.12
C CYS A 258 -20.43 0.42 0.56
N LEU A 259 -19.44 -0.42 0.81
CA LEU A 259 -18.16 -0.01 1.35
C LEU A 259 -17.06 -0.36 0.35
N SER A 260 -16.32 0.64 -0.09
CA SER A 260 -15.12 0.47 -0.92
C SER A 260 -13.92 0.10 -0.07
N GLN A 261 -13.07 -0.78 -0.55
CA GLN A 261 -11.80 -1.09 0.06
C GLN A 261 -10.74 -0.06 -0.38
N ILE A 262 -9.90 0.41 0.54
CA ILE A 262 -8.84 1.39 0.24
C ILE A 262 -7.74 0.73 -0.60
N GLY A 263 -7.29 -0.46 -0.22
CA GLY A 263 -6.32 -1.24 -0.99
C GLY A 263 -6.14 -2.64 -0.43
N SER A 264 -5.70 -3.58 -1.26
CA SER A 264 -5.47 -4.97 -0.84
C SER A 264 -4.22 -5.14 0.05
N GLY A 265 -3.32 -4.18 0.04
CA GLY A 265 -2.08 -4.19 0.81
C GLY A 265 -1.92 -2.98 1.73
N SER A 266 -3.03 -2.25 2.00
CA SER A 266 -3.04 -1.07 2.86
C SER A 266 -4.40 -0.93 3.50
N LEU A 267 -4.46 -0.64 4.81
CA LEU A 267 -5.69 -0.40 5.55
C LEU A 267 -6.75 -1.51 5.34
N PRO A 268 -6.47 -2.75 5.76
CA PRO A 268 -7.24 -3.93 5.38
C PRO A 268 -8.64 -3.98 6.00
N VAL A 269 -8.84 -3.33 7.14
CA VAL A 269 -10.12 -3.28 7.88
C VAL A 269 -10.91 -2.01 7.62
N ASP A 270 -10.24 -0.95 7.17
CA ASP A 270 -10.84 0.35 6.92
C ASP A 270 -11.50 0.36 5.55
N ARG A 271 -12.74 0.82 5.51
CA ARG A 271 -13.54 0.88 4.29
C ARG A 271 -14.21 2.23 4.17
N LEU A 272 -14.36 2.69 2.93
CA LEU A 272 -14.94 3.99 2.63
C LEU A 272 -16.41 3.86 2.24
N PRO A 273 -17.31 4.70 2.79
CA PRO A 273 -18.69 4.76 2.34
C PRO A 273 -18.76 5.03 0.84
N SER A 274 -19.56 4.25 0.13
CA SER A 274 -19.71 4.31 -1.32
C SER A 274 -21.13 3.92 -1.74
N TYR A 275 -21.42 4.03 -3.04
CA TYR A 275 -22.63 3.50 -3.66
C TYR A 275 -22.26 2.60 -4.84
N ALA A 276 -23.07 1.57 -5.05
CA ALA A 276 -22.92 0.65 -6.14
C ALA A 276 -24.24 0.49 -6.93
N LEU A 277 -24.10 0.17 -8.19
CA LEU A 277 -25.19 -0.45 -8.97
C LEU A 277 -25.11 -1.96 -8.80
N THR A 278 -26.24 -2.59 -8.49
CA THR A 278 -26.32 -4.02 -8.26
C THR A 278 -27.26 -4.69 -9.26
N PHE A 279 -26.87 -5.90 -9.68
CA PHE A 279 -27.63 -6.72 -10.63
C PHE A 279 -27.88 -8.09 -10.01
N ALA A 280 -29.12 -8.39 -9.66
CA ALA A 280 -29.54 -9.70 -9.18
C ALA A 280 -30.33 -10.45 -10.28
N PRO A 281 -29.98 -11.69 -10.64
CA PRO A 281 -30.66 -12.41 -11.70
C PRO A 281 -32.10 -12.80 -11.27
N LYS A 282 -33.08 -12.52 -12.10
CA LYS A 282 -34.49 -12.83 -11.80
C LYS A 282 -34.78 -14.34 -11.75
N ASP A 283 -33.99 -15.12 -12.45
CA ASP A 283 -34.06 -16.58 -12.42
C ASP A 283 -33.36 -17.23 -11.21
N GLY A 284 -32.70 -16.40 -10.37
CA GLY A 284 -31.95 -16.83 -9.18
C GLY A 284 -30.72 -17.69 -9.47
N ARG A 285 -30.27 -17.78 -10.73
CA ARG A 285 -29.16 -18.65 -11.11
C ARG A 285 -27.82 -17.93 -11.11
N GLY A 286 -26.82 -18.47 -10.40
CA GLY A 286 -25.45 -17.94 -10.41
C GLY A 286 -24.81 -17.88 -11.79
N ARG A 287 -25.09 -18.89 -12.65
CA ARG A 287 -24.59 -18.91 -14.05
C ARG A 287 -25.05 -17.71 -14.88
N THR A 288 -26.28 -17.21 -14.66
CA THR A 288 -26.79 -16.02 -15.36
C THR A 288 -26.00 -14.78 -14.95
N LEU A 289 -25.61 -14.72 -13.69
CA LEU A 289 -24.79 -13.62 -13.14
C LEU A 289 -23.33 -13.70 -13.61
N GLU A 290 -22.76 -14.89 -13.63
CA GLU A 290 -21.41 -15.13 -14.15
C GLU A 290 -21.31 -14.75 -15.65
N ALA A 291 -22.30 -15.14 -16.45
CA ALA A 291 -22.36 -14.79 -17.86
C ALA A 291 -22.44 -13.27 -18.11
N LEU A 292 -23.17 -12.52 -17.24
CA LEU A 292 -23.18 -11.06 -17.31
C LEU A 292 -21.79 -10.48 -17.01
N ALA A 293 -21.15 -10.94 -15.93
CA ALA A 293 -19.82 -10.49 -15.53
C ALA A 293 -18.75 -10.84 -16.57
N GLU A 294 -18.83 -12.02 -17.20
CA GLU A 294 -17.94 -12.41 -18.30
C GLU A 294 -18.17 -11.56 -19.56
N GLY A 295 -19.43 -11.33 -19.93
CA GLY A 295 -19.76 -10.47 -21.06
C GLY A 295 -19.23 -9.06 -20.88
N TRP A 296 -19.33 -8.50 -19.69
CA TRP A 296 -18.80 -7.15 -19.41
C TRP A 296 -17.28 -7.10 -19.39
N ARG A 297 -16.60 -8.13 -18.92
CA ARG A 297 -15.14 -8.22 -19.02
C ARG A 297 -14.62 -8.36 -20.45
N ALA A 298 -15.44 -8.90 -21.35
CA ALA A 298 -15.11 -9.08 -22.76
C ALA A 298 -15.38 -7.85 -23.64
N LEU A 299 -15.94 -6.79 -23.09
CA LEU A 299 -16.16 -5.52 -23.82
C LEU A 299 -14.83 -4.90 -24.26
N PRO A 300 -14.81 -4.06 -25.32
CA PRO A 300 -13.61 -3.35 -25.76
C PRO A 300 -12.93 -2.53 -24.63
N VAL A 301 -13.73 -1.92 -23.76
CA VAL A 301 -13.31 -1.40 -22.45
C VAL A 301 -13.96 -2.27 -21.39
N PRO A 302 -13.22 -3.13 -20.71
CA PRO A 302 -13.79 -4.07 -19.73
C PRO A 302 -14.45 -3.36 -18.55
N VAL A 303 -15.68 -3.77 -18.22
CA VAL A 303 -16.38 -3.35 -17.01
C VAL A 303 -16.29 -4.48 -15.99
N ILE A 304 -15.68 -4.18 -14.85
CA ILE A 304 -15.36 -5.20 -13.84
C ILE A 304 -16.09 -4.88 -12.53
N GLY A 305 -17.00 -5.78 -12.15
CA GLY A 305 -17.69 -5.76 -10.87
C GLY A 305 -17.29 -6.95 -9.99
N ARG A 306 -17.72 -6.91 -8.74
CA ARG A 306 -17.56 -8.04 -7.79
C ARG A 306 -18.83 -8.88 -7.69
N LEU A 307 -18.67 -10.20 -7.68
CA LEU A 307 -19.76 -11.13 -7.39
C LEU A 307 -19.83 -11.38 -5.88
N GLN A 308 -20.91 -10.95 -5.26
CA GLN A 308 -21.13 -11.08 -3.83
C GLN A 308 -22.62 -11.19 -3.52
N GLU A 309 -23.01 -12.07 -2.59
CA GLU A 309 -24.40 -12.20 -2.10
C GLU A 309 -25.44 -12.40 -3.21
N GLY A 310 -25.08 -13.18 -4.25
CA GLY A 310 -25.97 -13.43 -5.39
C GLY A 310 -26.22 -12.24 -6.30
N LYS A 311 -25.40 -11.21 -6.24
CA LYS A 311 -25.44 -10.00 -7.07
C LYS A 311 -24.09 -9.71 -7.70
N LEU A 312 -24.11 -9.04 -8.86
CA LEU A 312 -22.96 -8.35 -9.41
C LEU A 312 -23.02 -6.89 -8.93
N TRP A 313 -21.95 -6.43 -8.28
CA TRP A 313 -21.80 -5.10 -7.72
C TRP A 313 -20.84 -4.29 -8.56
N LEU A 314 -21.26 -3.14 -9.04
CA LEU A 314 -20.42 -2.09 -9.63
C LEU A 314 -20.29 -0.96 -8.62
N ASP A 315 -19.20 -0.93 -7.88
CA ASP A 315 -18.86 0.15 -6.97
C ASP A 315 -18.46 1.40 -7.79
N LEU A 316 -19.14 2.51 -7.56
CA LEU A 316 -19.01 3.72 -8.38
C LEU A 316 -17.85 4.62 -7.95
N ARG A 317 -17.10 4.26 -6.90
CA ARG A 317 -15.99 5.09 -6.40
C ARG A 317 -14.95 5.43 -7.48
N CYS A 318 -14.67 4.48 -8.36
CA CYS A 318 -13.69 4.67 -9.45
C CYS A 318 -14.31 5.08 -10.78
N LEU A 319 -15.62 5.30 -10.86
CA LEU A 319 -16.28 5.77 -12.06
C LEU A 319 -16.28 7.30 -12.07
N GLU A 320 -15.59 7.92 -13.03
CA GLU A 320 -15.49 9.38 -13.20
C GLU A 320 -16.26 9.87 -14.44
N ASP A 321 -16.67 8.98 -15.34
CA ASP A 321 -17.37 9.28 -16.58
C ASP A 321 -18.56 8.33 -16.77
N GLU A 322 -19.75 8.85 -16.51
CA GLU A 322 -21.02 8.13 -16.59
C GLU A 322 -21.43 7.84 -18.04
N GLU A 323 -21.18 8.80 -18.92
CA GLU A 323 -21.52 8.69 -20.35
C GLU A 323 -20.66 7.60 -21.00
N ALA A 324 -19.36 7.57 -20.70
CA ALA A 324 -18.46 6.52 -21.18
C ALA A 324 -18.88 5.12 -20.71
N LEU A 325 -19.40 4.98 -19.48
CA LEU A 325 -19.95 3.70 -19.02
C LEU A 325 -21.16 3.27 -19.86
N LEU A 326 -22.10 4.17 -20.10
CA LEU A 326 -23.29 3.89 -20.90
C LEU A 326 -22.93 3.54 -22.34
N GLU A 327 -22.01 4.28 -22.96
CA GLU A 327 -21.51 3.99 -24.32
C GLU A 327 -20.88 2.59 -24.41
N VAL A 328 -20.04 2.23 -23.45
CA VAL A 328 -19.38 0.91 -23.39
C VAL A 328 -20.37 -0.22 -23.23
N LEU A 329 -21.47 0.01 -22.48
CA LEU A 329 -22.55 -0.95 -22.31
C LEU A 329 -23.56 -0.95 -23.47
N ALA A 330 -23.35 -0.09 -24.49
CA ALA A 330 -24.23 0.14 -25.63
C ALA A 330 -25.68 0.54 -25.25
N LEU A 331 -25.80 1.53 -24.35
CA LEU A 331 -27.06 2.01 -23.74
C LEU A 331 -27.39 3.44 -24.15
#